data_6ddcb12d5c7fb1ae1636c12f91447690
#
_entry.id   6ddcb12d5c7fb1ae1636c12f91447690
#
_cell.length_a   1.000
_cell.length_b   1.000
_cell.length_c   1.000
_cell.angle_alpha   90.00
_cell.angle_beta   90.00
_cell.angle_gamma   90.00
#
_symmetry.space_group_name_H-M   'P 1'
#
loop_
_entity.id
_entity.type
_entity.pdbx_description
1 polymer ?
#
loop_
_entity_poly.entity_id
_entity_poly.type
_entity_poly.pdbx_seq_one_letter_code
_entity_poly.pdbx_strand_id
1 'polypeptide(L)'
;ISTENMIYTAQKLQDEYDLLTQLSTGVQMGSAMAGNTKQQMNALGTDIEILKDRAEADRLRDFIISTKASNHRHDEVWNYNPVRFFKIRIPKERERYETRGKQKGNIKECFHGSSSSNCLSILKTGLVIPPVNAPHVCGRMFGTGAYYGLSSTKSGRYSLGSWGGKRSKYDNIFLFIADVALGKYYTTYDSLPSGTPRGYDSIWAKAGQSLYNDELITPYLENQTLKYIVELRP
;
A
#
# COMPACT_ATOMS: atom_id res chain seq x y z
N ILE A 1 0.80 26.18 29.61
CA ILE A 1 0.82 25.12 28.58
C ILE A 1 2.25 24.60 28.58
N SER A 2 2.43 23.31 28.93
CA SER A 2 3.75 22.67 28.91
C SER A 2 4.28 22.62 27.47
N THR A 3 5.55 22.97 27.25
CA THR A 3 6.22 22.90 25.96
C THR A 3 6.28 21.47 25.38
N GLU A 4 6.04 20.45 26.21
CA GLU A 4 5.97 19.04 25.81
C GLU A 4 4.82 18.74 24.86
N ASN A 5 3.75 19.54 24.88
CA ASN A 5 2.57 19.38 24.02
C ASN A 5 2.59 20.25 22.77
N MET A 6 3.65 21.02 22.54
CA MET A 6 3.76 21.84 21.34
C MET A 6 4.26 21.00 20.15
N ILE A 7 3.59 21.15 19.01
CA ILE A 7 4.02 20.56 17.74
C ILE A 7 5.06 21.51 17.13
N TYR A 8 6.35 21.22 17.30
CA TYR A 8 7.46 22.04 16.81
C TYR A 8 8.44 21.30 15.88
N THR A 9 8.19 20.02 15.63
CA THR A 9 8.97 19.23 14.67
C THR A 9 8.05 18.59 13.65
N ALA A 10 8.59 18.41 12.48
CA ALA A 10 7.90 17.72 11.40
C ALA A 10 7.47 16.29 11.81
N GLN A 11 8.32 15.58 12.56
CA GLN A 11 8.02 14.24 13.05
C GLN A 11 6.83 14.24 14.03
N LYS A 12 6.80 15.21 14.96
CA LYS A 12 5.72 15.31 15.92
C LYS A 12 4.38 15.65 15.25
N LEU A 13 4.40 16.47 14.20
CA LEU A 13 3.23 16.76 13.39
C LEU A 13 2.71 15.51 12.68
N GLN A 14 3.61 14.68 12.14
CA GLN A 14 3.24 13.40 11.51
C GLN A 14 2.65 12.43 12.54
N ASP A 15 3.28 12.32 13.70
CA ASP A 15 2.79 11.46 14.80
C ASP A 15 1.36 11.85 15.22
N GLU A 16 1.08 13.16 15.32
CA GLU A 16 -0.26 13.67 15.64
C GLU A 16 -1.26 13.45 14.49
N TYR A 17 -0.83 13.65 13.24
CA TYR A 17 -1.67 13.37 12.08
C TYR A 17 -2.04 11.88 11.98
N ASP A 18 -1.06 11.00 12.19
CA ASP A 18 -1.27 9.55 12.22
C ASP A 18 -2.21 9.17 13.38
N LEU A 19 -2.03 9.77 14.55
CA LEU A 19 -2.91 9.57 15.70
C LEU A 19 -4.34 10.03 15.41
N LEU A 20 -4.52 11.22 14.83
CA LEU A 20 -5.84 11.74 14.44
C LEU A 20 -6.51 10.86 13.38
N THR A 21 -5.74 10.36 12.42
CA THR A 21 -6.23 9.43 11.40
C THR A 21 -6.66 8.10 12.03
N GLN A 22 -5.87 7.58 12.96
CA GLN A 22 -6.19 6.37 13.72
C GLN A 22 -7.43 6.56 14.59
N LEU A 23 -7.53 7.69 15.29
CA LEU A 23 -8.69 8.03 16.14
C LEU A 23 -9.95 8.22 15.29
N SER A 24 -9.86 8.94 14.18
CA SER A 24 -10.99 9.12 13.26
C SER A 24 -11.47 7.79 12.69
N THR A 25 -10.53 6.94 12.28
CA THR A 25 -10.84 5.57 11.82
C THR A 25 -11.39 4.73 12.97
N GLY A 26 -10.79 4.82 14.16
CA GLY A 26 -11.21 4.12 15.36
C GLY A 26 -12.61 4.54 15.85
N VAL A 27 -12.93 5.84 15.82
CA VAL A 27 -14.27 6.36 16.17
C VAL A 27 -15.31 5.90 15.15
N GLN A 28 -15.00 5.98 13.86
CA GLN A 28 -15.89 5.47 12.81
C GLN A 28 -16.07 3.95 12.89
N MET A 29 -15.02 3.23 13.29
CA MET A 29 -15.05 1.78 13.51
C MET A 29 -15.68 1.42 14.86
N GLY A 30 -15.51 2.23 15.89
CA GLY A 30 -16.09 2.00 17.22
C GLY A 30 -17.62 1.97 17.20
N SER A 31 -18.26 2.84 16.45
CA SER A 31 -19.70 2.78 16.21
C SER A 31 -20.13 1.58 15.36
N ALA A 32 -19.25 1.10 14.47
CA ALA A 32 -19.46 -0.09 13.67
C ALA A 32 -19.10 -1.39 14.44
N MET A 33 -18.18 -1.30 15.41
CA MET A 33 -17.73 -2.44 16.24
C MET A 33 -18.71 -2.83 17.36
N ALA A 34 -19.75 -2.06 17.61
CA ALA A 34 -20.84 -2.44 18.52
C ALA A 34 -21.68 -3.62 17.99
N GLY A 35 -21.41 -4.10 16.75
CA GLY A 35 -22.09 -5.21 16.11
C GLY A 35 -21.26 -6.51 16.08
N ASN A 36 -21.86 -7.57 15.59
CA ASN A 36 -21.14 -8.82 15.30
C ASN A 36 -20.20 -8.65 14.10
N THR A 37 -19.27 -9.60 13.89
CA THR A 37 -18.24 -9.57 12.83
C THR A 37 -18.81 -9.25 11.43
N LYS A 38 -20.02 -9.74 11.12
CA LYS A 38 -20.67 -9.48 9.82
C LYS A 38 -21.08 -8.01 9.68
N GLN A 39 -21.60 -7.41 10.75
CA GLN A 39 -21.95 -5.97 10.76
C GLN A 39 -20.71 -5.11 10.67
N GLN A 40 -19.62 -5.50 11.34
CA GLN A 40 -18.33 -4.82 11.26
C GLN A 40 -17.75 -4.85 9.83
N MET A 41 -17.81 -5.99 9.15
CA MET A 41 -17.37 -6.11 7.76
C MET A 41 -18.27 -5.30 6.81
N ASN A 42 -19.58 -5.28 7.03
CA ASN A 42 -20.50 -4.46 6.23
C ASN A 42 -20.21 -2.95 6.38
N ALA A 43 -19.78 -2.52 7.56
CA ALA A 43 -19.44 -1.11 7.82
C ALA A 43 -18.16 -0.66 7.08
N LEU A 44 -17.29 -1.58 6.69
CA LEU A 44 -16.14 -1.29 5.82
C LEU A 44 -16.59 -0.97 4.39
N GLY A 45 -17.74 -1.50 3.96
CA GLY A 45 -18.19 -1.34 2.57
C GLY A 45 -17.30 -2.04 1.54
N THR A 46 -16.52 -3.00 2.00
CA THR A 46 -15.55 -3.78 1.21
C THR A 46 -15.86 -5.26 1.37
N ASP A 47 -15.93 -5.97 0.27
CA ASP A 47 -16.04 -7.42 0.28
C ASP A 47 -14.68 -8.01 0.67
N ILE A 48 -14.65 -8.80 1.74
CA ILE A 48 -13.44 -9.48 2.22
C ILE A 48 -13.81 -10.94 2.49
N GLU A 49 -13.09 -11.85 1.87
CA GLU A 49 -13.28 -13.29 2.06
C GLU A 49 -11.94 -14.03 2.18
N ILE A 50 -11.89 -15.03 3.03
CA ILE A 50 -10.71 -15.90 3.11
C ILE A 50 -10.60 -16.64 1.77
N LEU A 51 -9.42 -16.61 1.16
CA LEU A 51 -9.16 -17.32 -0.09
C LEU A 51 -9.12 -18.82 0.19
N LYS A 52 -10.12 -19.54 -0.32
CA LYS A 52 -10.26 -20.99 -0.15
C LYS A 52 -9.69 -21.79 -1.33
N ASP A 53 -9.49 -21.13 -2.48
CA ASP A 53 -8.88 -21.74 -3.65
C ASP A 53 -7.39 -21.97 -3.38
N ARG A 54 -7.00 -23.25 -3.28
CA ARG A 54 -5.63 -23.65 -2.99
C ARG A 54 -4.67 -23.28 -4.12
N ALA A 55 -5.08 -23.49 -5.37
CA ALA A 55 -4.22 -23.20 -6.51
C ALA A 55 -3.87 -21.70 -6.56
N GLU A 56 -4.86 -20.83 -6.34
CA GLU A 56 -4.63 -19.39 -6.28
C GLU A 56 -3.82 -18.98 -5.04
N ALA A 57 -4.05 -19.60 -3.88
CA ALA A 57 -3.26 -19.33 -2.68
C ALA A 57 -1.78 -19.72 -2.85
N ASP A 58 -1.53 -20.87 -3.50
CA ASP A 58 -0.17 -21.33 -3.79
C ASP A 58 0.50 -20.43 -4.83
N ARG A 59 -0.20 -20.00 -5.89
CA ARG A 59 0.28 -19.01 -6.85
C ARG A 59 0.70 -17.71 -6.17
N LEU A 60 -0.13 -17.19 -5.27
CA LEU A 60 0.18 -15.96 -4.54
C LEU A 60 1.34 -16.15 -3.57
N ARG A 61 1.46 -17.31 -2.94
CA ARG A 61 2.60 -17.66 -2.09
C ARG A 61 3.89 -17.65 -2.92
N ASP A 62 3.89 -18.32 -4.06
CA ASP A 62 5.04 -18.40 -4.95
C ASP A 62 5.41 -17.01 -5.48
N PHE A 63 4.41 -16.19 -5.84
CA PHE A 63 4.62 -14.81 -6.26
C PHE A 63 5.31 -13.98 -5.17
N ILE A 64 4.88 -14.08 -3.90
CA ILE A 64 5.50 -13.36 -2.79
C ILE A 64 6.94 -13.85 -2.55
N ILE A 65 7.14 -15.17 -2.54
CA ILE A 65 8.45 -15.76 -2.22
C ILE A 65 9.45 -15.50 -3.34
N SER A 66 9.06 -15.71 -4.60
CA SER A 66 9.94 -15.53 -5.76
C SER A 66 10.35 -14.08 -6.01
N THR A 67 9.56 -13.12 -5.52
CA THR A 67 9.84 -11.68 -5.66
C THR A 67 10.55 -11.07 -4.45
N LYS A 68 10.99 -11.87 -3.48
CA LYS A 68 11.88 -11.39 -2.41
C LYS A 68 13.19 -10.89 -3.02
N ALA A 69 13.58 -9.66 -2.72
CA ALA A 69 14.81 -9.07 -3.25
C ALA A 69 16.02 -9.50 -2.40
N SER A 70 17.09 -9.94 -3.06
CA SER A 70 18.28 -10.47 -2.39
C SER A 70 19.00 -9.44 -1.50
N ASN A 71 18.89 -8.16 -1.81
CA ASN A 71 19.44 -7.07 -1.01
C ASN A 71 18.71 -6.83 0.33
N HIS A 72 17.60 -7.53 0.57
CA HIS A 72 16.89 -7.53 1.85
C HIS A 72 17.13 -8.79 2.70
N ARG A 73 18.08 -9.66 2.32
CA ARG A 73 18.37 -10.92 3.05
C ARG A 73 18.75 -10.72 4.51
N HIS A 74 19.35 -9.59 4.84
CA HIS A 74 19.77 -9.25 6.21
C HIS A 74 18.72 -8.42 6.95
N ASP A 75 17.60 -8.09 6.31
CA ASP A 75 16.49 -7.35 6.91
C ASP A 75 15.51 -8.31 7.56
N GLU A 76 14.86 -7.89 8.64
CA GLU A 76 13.81 -8.68 9.31
C GLU A 76 12.70 -9.11 8.36
N VAL A 77 12.33 -8.23 7.43
CA VAL A 77 11.27 -8.49 6.44
C VAL A 77 11.52 -9.75 5.60
N TRP A 78 12.79 -10.16 5.45
CA TRP A 78 13.14 -11.37 4.73
C TRP A 78 12.55 -12.63 5.35
N ASN A 79 12.43 -12.67 6.68
CA ASN A 79 11.92 -13.82 7.42
C ASN A 79 10.39 -13.92 7.38
N TYR A 80 9.70 -12.86 6.95
CA TYR A 80 8.24 -12.87 6.86
C TYR A 80 7.76 -13.73 5.70
N ASN A 81 6.80 -14.63 6.01
CA ASN A 81 6.23 -15.58 5.06
C ASN A 81 4.69 -15.47 5.05
N PRO A 82 4.04 -15.70 3.91
CA PRO A 82 2.58 -15.62 3.81
C PRO A 82 1.91 -16.78 4.55
N VAL A 83 0.97 -16.45 5.43
CA VAL A 83 0.23 -17.42 6.24
C VAL A 83 -1.27 -17.44 5.96
N ARG A 84 -1.88 -16.29 5.66
CA ARG A 84 -3.29 -16.19 5.29
C ARG A 84 -3.50 -15.26 4.13
N PHE A 85 -4.40 -15.62 3.24
CA PHE A 85 -4.76 -14.86 2.06
C PHE A 85 -6.23 -14.49 2.12
N PHE A 86 -6.52 -13.23 1.86
CA PHE A 86 -7.87 -12.71 1.78
C PHE A 86 -8.06 -12.07 0.41
N LYS A 87 -9.12 -12.47 -0.29
CA LYS A 87 -9.57 -11.79 -1.48
C LYS A 87 -10.37 -10.57 -1.05
N ILE A 88 -10.08 -9.42 -1.66
CA ILE A 88 -10.76 -8.17 -1.34
C ILE A 88 -11.34 -7.54 -2.60
N ARG A 89 -12.43 -6.81 -2.41
CA ARG A 89 -13.04 -6.01 -3.45
C ARG A 89 -13.58 -4.74 -2.82
N ILE A 90 -13.00 -3.60 -3.20
CA ILE A 90 -13.45 -2.27 -2.82
C ILE A 90 -14.33 -1.76 -3.97
N PRO A 91 -15.68 -1.71 -3.83
CA PRO A 91 -16.59 -1.56 -4.98
C PRO A 91 -16.30 -0.34 -5.85
N LYS A 92 -16.16 0.85 -5.24
CA LYS A 92 -15.89 2.10 -5.95
C LYS A 92 -14.53 2.11 -6.65
N GLU A 93 -13.52 1.52 -6.04
CA GLU A 93 -12.18 1.40 -6.62
C GLU A 93 -12.23 0.44 -7.82
N ARG A 94 -12.85 -0.72 -7.63
CA ARG A 94 -13.02 -1.74 -8.67
C ARG A 94 -13.79 -1.20 -9.87
N GLU A 95 -14.86 -0.47 -9.65
CA GLU A 95 -15.65 0.16 -10.72
C GLU A 95 -14.81 1.14 -11.54
N ARG A 96 -14.07 2.04 -10.87
CA ARG A 96 -13.18 2.99 -11.55
C ARG A 96 -12.12 2.28 -12.41
N TYR A 97 -11.52 1.23 -11.84
CA TYR A 97 -10.53 0.44 -12.54
C TYR A 97 -11.10 -0.24 -13.79
N GLU A 98 -12.20 -0.97 -13.67
CA GLU A 98 -12.81 -1.69 -14.80
C GLU A 98 -13.32 -0.75 -15.91
N THR A 99 -13.84 0.41 -15.53
CA THR A 99 -14.42 1.36 -16.49
C THR A 99 -13.41 2.27 -17.17
N ARG A 100 -12.29 2.59 -16.50
CA ARG A 100 -11.32 3.60 -17.00
C ARG A 100 -9.88 3.09 -17.03
N GLY A 101 -9.39 2.52 -15.93
CA GLY A 101 -7.98 2.22 -15.78
C GLY A 101 -7.53 1.03 -16.60
N LYS A 102 -8.26 -0.07 -16.53
CA LYS A 102 -7.93 -1.35 -17.16
C LYS A 102 -7.71 -1.25 -18.68
N GLN A 103 -8.46 -0.35 -19.32
CA GLN A 103 -8.38 -0.14 -20.77
C GLN A 103 -7.02 0.44 -21.22
N LYS A 104 -6.26 1.05 -20.32
CA LYS A 104 -4.91 1.54 -20.62
C LYS A 104 -3.93 0.41 -20.92
N GLY A 105 -4.21 -0.81 -20.43
CA GLY A 105 -3.38 -1.98 -20.67
C GLY A 105 -2.07 -1.98 -19.87
N ASN A 106 -1.11 -2.83 -20.28
CA ASN A 106 0.15 -3.04 -19.55
C ASN A 106 -0.04 -3.32 -18.07
N ILE A 107 -0.99 -4.23 -17.74
CA ILE A 107 -1.37 -4.54 -16.37
C ILE A 107 -0.24 -5.32 -15.72
N LYS A 108 0.18 -4.86 -14.53
CA LYS A 108 1.16 -5.55 -13.68
C LYS A 108 0.54 -5.87 -12.32
N GLU A 109 0.70 -7.11 -11.90
CA GLU A 109 0.45 -7.51 -10.52
C GLU A 109 1.65 -7.09 -9.67
N CYS A 110 1.40 -6.38 -8.57
CA CYS A 110 2.45 -5.76 -7.78
C CYS A 110 1.99 -5.58 -6.32
N PHE A 111 2.90 -5.12 -5.47
CA PHE A 111 2.70 -5.02 -4.04
C PHE A 111 2.57 -3.57 -3.58
N HIS A 112 1.68 -3.36 -2.60
CA HIS A 112 1.63 -2.12 -1.84
C HIS A 112 1.73 -2.45 -0.35
N GLY A 113 2.72 -1.85 0.32
CA GLY A 113 2.92 -1.98 1.76
C GLY A 113 2.51 -0.71 2.48
N SER A 114 1.83 -0.86 3.59
CA SER A 114 1.44 0.24 4.48
C SER A 114 1.37 -0.27 5.92
N SER A 115 1.50 0.64 6.89
CA SER A 115 1.39 0.27 8.30
C SER A 115 0.05 -0.42 8.59
N SER A 116 0.03 -1.31 9.59
CA SER A 116 -1.20 -2.02 9.99
C SER A 116 -2.32 -1.06 10.39
N SER A 117 -1.97 0.12 10.93
CA SER A 117 -2.93 1.17 11.28
C SER A 117 -3.68 1.74 10.07
N ASN A 118 -3.04 1.75 8.90
CA ASN A 118 -3.64 2.27 7.67
C ASN A 118 -4.48 1.21 6.92
N CYS A 119 -4.31 -0.07 7.24
CA CYS A 119 -4.98 -1.15 6.51
C CYS A 119 -6.51 -1.00 6.51
N LEU A 120 -7.11 -0.63 7.64
CA LEU A 120 -8.56 -0.43 7.74
C LEU A 120 -9.04 0.76 6.89
N SER A 121 -8.30 1.86 6.89
CA SER A 121 -8.61 3.02 6.04
C SER A 121 -8.51 2.65 4.56
N ILE A 122 -7.47 1.92 4.18
CA ILE A 122 -7.28 1.44 2.80
C ILE A 122 -8.42 0.49 2.41
N LEU A 123 -8.81 -0.43 3.27
CA LEU A 123 -9.94 -1.34 3.01
C LEU A 123 -11.26 -0.58 2.86
N LYS A 124 -11.45 0.52 3.61
CA LYS A 124 -12.68 1.30 3.56
C LYS A 124 -12.80 2.18 2.31
N THR A 125 -11.71 2.81 1.89
CA THR A 125 -11.74 3.87 0.87
C THR A 125 -10.94 3.55 -0.38
N GLY A 126 -10.12 2.52 -0.38
CA GLY A 126 -9.03 2.30 -1.33
C GLY A 126 -7.80 3.13 -1.00
N LEU A 127 -6.81 3.05 -1.86
CA LEU A 127 -5.63 3.90 -1.76
C LEU A 127 -6.00 5.37 -2.02
N VAL A 128 -5.32 6.25 -1.32
CA VAL A 128 -5.45 7.70 -1.48
C VAL A 128 -4.11 8.26 -1.93
N ILE A 129 -4.13 9.20 -2.86
CA ILE A 129 -2.96 10.00 -3.22
C ILE A 129 -3.03 11.29 -2.40
N PRO A 130 -2.12 11.48 -1.41
CA PRO A 130 -2.13 12.67 -0.59
C PRO A 130 -1.90 13.94 -1.42
N PRO A 131 -2.47 15.10 -1.05
CA PRO A 131 -2.21 16.37 -1.71
C PRO A 131 -0.71 16.72 -1.74
N VAL A 132 -0.30 17.53 -2.73
CA VAL A 132 1.12 17.92 -2.91
C VAL A 132 1.71 18.58 -1.66
N ASN A 133 0.90 19.34 -0.95
CA ASN A 133 1.26 20.06 0.28
C ASN A 133 0.99 19.27 1.57
N ALA A 134 0.59 18.00 1.48
CA ALA A 134 0.43 17.17 2.66
C ALA A 134 1.80 17.01 3.37
N PRO A 135 1.88 17.28 4.68
CA PRO A 135 3.13 17.14 5.41
C PRO A 135 3.52 15.64 5.46
N HIS A 136 4.82 15.40 5.36
CA HIS A 136 5.45 14.09 5.64
C HIS A 136 4.91 12.89 4.88
N VAL A 137 4.64 13.04 3.59
CA VAL A 137 4.40 11.89 2.73
C VAL A 137 5.75 11.27 2.36
N CYS A 138 6.06 10.11 2.94
CA CYS A 138 7.19 9.30 2.50
C CYS A 138 7.00 8.88 1.03
N GLY A 139 8.09 8.93 0.23
CA GLY A 139 8.08 8.34 -1.10
C GLY A 139 7.55 9.25 -2.21
N ARG A 140 7.98 10.52 -2.26
CA ARG A 140 7.70 11.40 -3.42
C ARG A 140 8.91 11.56 -4.36
N MET A 141 9.80 10.60 -4.35
CA MET A 141 10.97 10.62 -5.22
C MET A 141 10.59 10.69 -6.72
N PHE A 142 9.41 10.21 -7.06
CA PHE A 142 8.84 10.23 -8.42
C PHE A 142 7.53 11.02 -8.51
N GLY A 143 7.42 12.06 -7.67
CA GLY A 143 6.27 12.97 -7.65
C GLY A 143 5.03 12.37 -6.98
N THR A 144 3.89 13.01 -7.22
CA THR A 144 2.61 12.63 -6.64
C THR A 144 2.01 11.42 -7.34
N GLY A 145 1.66 10.40 -6.58
CA GLY A 145 1.07 9.16 -7.12
C GLY A 145 0.90 8.08 -6.07
N ALA A 146 0.28 6.99 -6.47
CA ALA A 146 0.28 5.74 -5.74
C ALA A 146 1.49 4.90 -6.16
N TYR A 147 2.20 4.36 -5.19
CA TYR A 147 3.49 3.68 -5.35
C TYR A 147 3.33 2.18 -5.10
N TYR A 148 3.96 1.38 -5.95
CA TYR A 148 3.93 -0.08 -5.87
C TYR A 148 5.32 -0.66 -6.08
N GLY A 149 5.64 -1.72 -5.34
CA GLY A 149 6.87 -2.48 -5.52
C GLY A 149 6.64 -3.73 -6.36
N LEU A 150 7.63 -4.11 -7.16
CA LEU A 150 7.69 -5.43 -7.79
C LEU A 150 8.35 -6.48 -6.88
N SER A 151 9.02 -6.04 -5.83
CA SER A 151 9.58 -6.89 -4.77
C SER A 151 8.67 -6.91 -3.55
N SER A 152 8.32 -8.12 -3.08
CA SER A 152 7.50 -8.32 -1.89
C SER A 152 8.19 -7.80 -0.63
N THR A 153 9.51 -8.00 -0.51
CA THR A 153 10.29 -7.50 0.63
C THR A 153 10.41 -5.98 0.63
N LYS A 154 10.55 -5.33 -0.52
CA LYS A 154 10.54 -3.87 -0.59
C LYS A 154 9.24 -3.30 -0.04
N SER A 155 8.10 -3.80 -0.52
CA SER A 155 6.80 -3.36 -0.04
C SER A 155 6.53 -3.78 1.41
N GLY A 156 6.99 -4.96 1.82
CA GLY A 156 6.90 -5.44 3.20
C GLY A 156 7.62 -4.55 4.21
N ARG A 157 8.69 -3.85 3.83
CA ARG A 157 9.38 -2.87 4.71
C ARG A 157 8.47 -1.71 5.09
N TYR A 158 7.60 -1.25 4.19
CA TYR A 158 6.59 -0.23 4.51
C TYR A 158 5.56 -0.77 5.50
N SER A 159 5.15 -2.03 5.36
CA SER A 159 4.24 -2.69 6.31
C SER A 159 4.87 -2.90 7.68
N LEU A 160 6.18 -3.16 7.71
CA LEU A 160 6.94 -3.32 8.95
C LEU A 160 7.23 -1.98 9.66
N GLY A 161 7.09 -0.85 8.96
CA GLY A 161 7.36 0.48 9.48
C GLY A 161 8.83 0.90 9.38
N SER A 162 9.63 0.27 8.51
CA SER A 162 11.06 0.56 8.37
C SER A 162 11.38 1.91 7.73
N TRP A 163 10.40 2.56 7.09
CA TRP A 163 10.55 3.86 6.41
C TRP A 163 9.76 4.95 7.12
N GLY A 164 10.22 5.39 8.31
CA GLY A 164 9.64 6.52 9.01
C GLY A 164 8.36 6.27 9.80
N GLY A 165 7.88 5.02 9.86
CA GLY A 165 6.77 4.60 10.70
C GLY A 165 7.25 4.00 12.03
N LYS A 166 6.37 3.97 13.04
CA LYS A 166 6.63 3.13 14.22
C LYS A 166 6.58 1.68 13.78
N ARG A 167 7.64 0.92 14.12
CA ARG A 167 7.67 -0.53 13.91
C ARG A 167 6.39 -1.15 14.46
N SER A 168 5.77 -2.04 13.67
CA SER A 168 4.62 -2.80 14.13
C SER A 168 4.97 -3.49 15.46
N LYS A 169 4.12 -3.34 16.47
CA LYS A 169 4.22 -4.08 17.74
C LYS A 169 3.72 -5.51 17.60
N TYR A 170 3.17 -5.87 16.46
CA TYR A 170 2.58 -7.18 16.19
C TYR A 170 3.54 -8.05 15.41
N ASP A 171 3.50 -9.34 15.67
CA ASP A 171 4.29 -10.34 14.96
C ASP A 171 3.85 -10.55 13.51
N ASN A 172 2.79 -9.87 13.08
CA ASN A 172 2.25 -9.96 11.73
C ASN A 172 2.19 -8.60 11.05
N ILE A 173 2.42 -8.61 9.75
CA ILE A 173 2.23 -7.47 8.85
C ILE A 173 1.28 -7.85 7.73
N PHE A 174 0.73 -6.84 7.06
CA PHE A 174 -0.17 -7.03 5.93
C PHE A 174 0.43 -6.44 4.66
N LEU A 175 0.32 -7.20 3.56
CA LEU A 175 0.78 -6.82 2.25
C LEU A 175 -0.40 -6.83 1.28
N PHE A 176 -0.64 -5.73 0.60
CA PHE A 176 -1.64 -5.66 -0.46
C PHE A 176 -1.04 -6.13 -1.79
N ILE A 177 -1.84 -6.85 -2.57
CA ILE A 177 -1.55 -7.20 -3.96
C ILE A 177 -2.58 -6.49 -4.85
N ALA A 178 -2.08 -5.80 -5.85
CA ALA A 178 -2.86 -4.96 -6.75
C ALA A 178 -2.59 -5.31 -8.22
N ASP A 179 -3.59 -5.13 -9.07
CA ASP A 179 -3.39 -4.95 -10.50
C ASP A 179 -3.23 -3.46 -10.80
N VAL A 180 -2.16 -3.09 -11.48
CA VAL A 180 -1.90 -1.71 -11.93
C VAL A 180 -1.79 -1.67 -13.45
N ALA A 181 -2.69 -0.94 -14.07
CA ALA A 181 -2.66 -0.67 -15.52
C ALA A 181 -1.69 0.49 -15.78
N LEU A 182 -0.49 0.16 -16.24
CA LEU A 182 0.57 1.15 -16.47
C LEU A 182 0.34 2.01 -17.71
N GLY A 183 -0.45 1.52 -18.67
CA GLY A 183 -0.65 2.21 -19.93
C GLY A 183 0.67 2.48 -20.67
N LYS A 184 0.82 3.70 -21.17
CA LYS A 184 2.09 4.21 -21.66
C LYS A 184 2.93 4.72 -20.50
N TYR A 185 3.92 3.95 -20.06
CA TYR A 185 4.77 4.32 -18.93
C TYR A 185 6.08 4.98 -19.36
N TYR A 186 6.55 5.91 -18.53
CA TYR A 186 7.89 6.50 -18.64
C TYR A 186 8.87 5.69 -17.80
N THR A 187 10.04 5.36 -18.38
CA THR A 187 11.09 4.64 -17.64
C THR A 187 12.15 5.62 -17.17
N THR A 188 12.53 5.53 -15.90
CA THR A 188 13.63 6.31 -15.33
C THR A 188 14.49 5.44 -14.41
N TYR A 189 15.77 5.78 -14.31
CA TYR A 189 16.74 5.16 -13.38
C TYR A 189 17.12 6.12 -12.24
N ASP A 190 16.67 7.37 -12.34
CA ASP A 190 16.95 8.42 -11.39
C ASP A 190 15.64 9.02 -10.87
N SER A 191 15.75 9.77 -9.76
CA SER A 191 14.61 10.47 -9.16
C SER A 191 13.93 11.41 -10.16
N LEU A 192 12.61 11.51 -10.05
CA LEU A 192 11.79 12.37 -10.91
C LEU A 192 10.73 13.11 -10.07
N PRO A 193 11.14 14.10 -9.24
CA PRO A 193 10.22 14.79 -8.33
C PRO A 193 9.07 15.52 -9.04
N SER A 194 9.25 15.88 -10.32
CA SER A 194 8.20 16.47 -11.16
C SER A 194 7.04 15.51 -11.47
N GLY A 195 7.22 14.21 -11.20
CA GLY A 195 6.20 13.19 -11.40
C GLY A 195 6.08 12.72 -12.85
N THR A 196 4.97 12.09 -13.17
CA THR A 196 4.71 11.48 -14.48
C THR A 196 4.73 12.54 -15.58
N PRO A 197 5.63 12.42 -16.60
CA PRO A 197 5.71 13.40 -17.68
C PRO A 197 4.43 13.42 -18.53
N ARG A 198 4.17 14.57 -19.15
CA ARG A 198 3.02 14.73 -20.04
C ARG A 198 3.02 13.69 -21.15
N GLY A 199 1.88 13.07 -21.38
CA GLY A 199 1.72 12.04 -22.41
C GLY A 199 2.05 10.62 -21.97
N TYR A 200 2.34 10.43 -20.67
CA TYR A 200 2.50 9.12 -20.04
C TYR A 200 1.42 8.90 -18.97
N ASP A 201 1.07 7.65 -18.73
CA ASP A 201 0.05 7.24 -17.76
C ASP A 201 0.66 6.88 -16.39
N SER A 202 1.94 6.52 -16.38
CA SER A 202 2.64 6.05 -15.19
C SER A 202 4.16 6.15 -15.34
N ILE A 203 4.88 5.85 -14.26
CA ILE A 203 6.33 5.73 -14.25
C ILE A 203 6.70 4.31 -13.86
N TRP A 204 7.67 3.74 -14.58
CA TRP A 204 8.44 2.59 -14.14
C TRP A 204 9.82 3.06 -13.71
N ALA A 205 10.00 3.27 -12.42
CA ALA A 205 11.28 3.63 -11.83
C ALA A 205 12.11 2.35 -11.63
N LYS A 206 13.18 2.25 -12.39
CA LYS A 206 14.09 1.09 -12.39
C LYS A 206 15.10 1.18 -11.27
N ALA A 207 15.51 0.03 -10.77
CA ALA A 207 16.69 -0.09 -9.94
C ALA A 207 17.90 0.52 -10.65
N GLY A 208 18.69 1.33 -9.92
CA GLY A 208 19.80 2.08 -10.48
C GLY A 208 20.36 3.08 -9.46
N GLN A 209 20.50 4.34 -9.85
CA GLN A 209 21.08 5.37 -8.98
C GLN A 209 20.23 5.67 -7.74
N SER A 210 18.91 5.79 -7.91
CA SER A 210 18.01 6.23 -6.84
C SER A 210 17.30 5.09 -6.12
N LEU A 211 17.19 3.91 -6.73
CA LEU A 211 16.47 2.76 -6.18
C LEU A 211 17.29 1.49 -6.21
N TYR A 212 17.19 0.68 -5.16
CA TYR A 212 17.72 -0.68 -5.14
C TYR A 212 16.78 -1.71 -5.80
N ASN A 213 15.49 -1.42 -5.89
CA ASN A 213 14.47 -2.28 -6.48
C ASN A 213 13.45 -1.44 -7.22
N ASP A 214 12.92 -1.96 -8.33
CA ASP A 214 11.94 -1.29 -9.18
C ASP A 214 10.70 -0.82 -8.40
N GLU A 215 10.16 0.32 -8.81
CA GLU A 215 8.87 0.85 -8.37
C GLU A 215 8.00 1.23 -9.58
N LEU A 216 6.71 1.05 -9.40
CA LEU A 216 5.68 1.51 -10.32
C LEU A 216 4.91 2.65 -9.66
N ILE A 217 4.75 3.77 -10.34
CA ILE A 217 4.05 4.93 -9.82
C ILE A 217 2.95 5.34 -10.80
N THR A 218 1.72 5.48 -10.31
CA THR A 218 0.62 6.03 -11.10
C THR A 218 0.01 7.24 -10.41
N PRO A 219 -0.15 8.38 -11.13
CA PRO A 219 -0.82 9.56 -10.59
C PRO A 219 -2.35 9.43 -10.59
N TYR A 220 -2.87 8.32 -11.13
CA TYR A 220 -4.32 8.10 -11.31
C TYR A 220 -4.80 6.90 -10.51
N LEU A 221 -5.70 7.12 -9.55
CA LEU A 221 -6.26 6.05 -8.72
C LEU A 221 -7.13 5.06 -9.49
N GLU A 222 -7.67 5.45 -10.64
CA GLU A 222 -8.39 4.54 -11.53
C GLU A 222 -7.50 3.51 -12.22
N ASN A 223 -6.19 3.74 -12.28
CA ASN A 223 -5.24 2.82 -12.92
C ASN A 223 -4.95 1.57 -12.09
N GLN A 224 -5.50 1.46 -10.90
CA GLN A 224 -5.21 0.35 -10.00
C GLN A 224 -6.45 -0.22 -9.32
N THR A 225 -6.36 -1.48 -8.89
CA THR A 225 -7.33 -2.12 -8.01
C THR A 225 -6.63 -3.09 -7.08
N LEU A 226 -6.94 -2.99 -5.80
CA LEU A 226 -6.49 -3.95 -4.81
C LEU A 226 -7.29 -5.25 -4.94
N LYS A 227 -6.61 -6.39 -4.95
CA LYS A 227 -7.21 -7.71 -5.14
C LYS A 227 -7.11 -8.59 -3.91
N TYR A 228 -5.97 -8.54 -3.24
CA TYR A 228 -5.71 -9.37 -2.08
C TYR A 228 -5.04 -8.56 -0.99
N ILE A 229 -5.31 -8.97 0.25
CA ILE A 229 -4.49 -8.64 1.41
C ILE A 229 -3.94 -9.94 1.98
N VAL A 230 -2.64 -9.97 2.23
CA VAL A 230 -1.94 -11.16 2.68
C VAL A 230 -1.34 -10.88 4.05
N GLU A 231 -1.63 -11.74 5.01
CA GLU A 231 -0.97 -11.72 6.31
C GLU A 231 0.37 -12.44 6.19
N LEU A 232 1.42 -11.74 6.59
CA LEU A 232 2.77 -12.27 6.67
C LEU A 232 3.20 -12.37 8.14
N ARG A 233 3.91 -13.45 8.48
CA ARG A 233 4.52 -13.67 9.80
C ARG A 233 5.99 -14.05 9.65
N PRO A 234 6.83 -13.74 10.67
CA PRO A 234 8.22 -14.18 10.71
C PRO A 234 8.37 -15.70 10.70
#